data_eeb92c69b768b8fcfb79ff8c601739b1
#
_entry.id   eeb92c69b768b8fcfb79ff8c601739b1
#
_cell.length_a   1.000
_cell.length_b   1.000
_cell.length_c   1.000
_cell.angle_alpha   90.00
_cell.angle_beta   90.00
_cell.angle_gamma   90.00
#
_symmetry.space_group_name_H-M   'P 1'
#
loop_
_entity.id
_entity.type
_entity.pdbx_description
1 polymer ?
#
loop_
_entity_poly.entity_id
_entity_poly.type
_entity_poly.pdbx_seq_one_letter_code
_entity_poly.pdbx_strand_id
1 'polypeptide(L)'
;NNESLTPRPMGLTATLEKKSIHSETTSPNVVGVIEGSDPELKNEFIILSAHSDHIGVSKNSVLKDKINNGAMDNASGVSTLLEIAHEFHHVKEKPKRSVIFAFVTGEEKGLLGSEYFATYPTVPIDNIVANVNLDMPILTYRTNEIIAFGATHSSLEDTVSSTLLKNEMKLIEDPMPEQAIFVRSDQYSFVKQGVPAVFLVPSLATEVKDALAVSPQTFLA
;
A
#
# COMPACT_ATOMS: atom_id res chain seq x y z
N ASN A 1 -32.31 15.42 -8.41
CA ASN A 1 -32.89 15.80 -9.72
C ASN A 1 -31.93 15.29 -10.79
N ASN A 2 -32.26 14.14 -11.40
CA ASN A 2 -31.59 13.64 -12.60
C ASN A 2 -32.13 14.38 -13.82
N GLU A 3 -31.70 15.62 -14.04
CA GLU A 3 -31.90 16.28 -15.32
C GLU A 3 -30.82 15.77 -16.26
N SER A 4 -31.24 15.03 -17.29
CA SER A 4 -30.35 14.60 -18.36
C SER A 4 -29.88 15.85 -19.12
N LEU A 5 -28.59 16.16 -19.01
CA LEU A 5 -27.98 17.22 -19.79
C LEU A 5 -27.99 16.84 -21.27
N THR A 6 -28.76 17.55 -22.08
CA THR A 6 -28.76 17.35 -23.53
C THR A 6 -27.61 18.14 -24.13
N PRO A 7 -26.65 17.49 -24.82
CA PRO A 7 -25.56 18.20 -25.50
C PRO A 7 -26.10 19.19 -26.51
N ARG A 8 -25.56 20.42 -26.49
CA ARG A 8 -25.91 21.47 -27.48
C ARG A 8 -24.63 22.11 -28.02
N PRO A 9 -24.61 22.51 -29.28
CA PRO A 9 -23.52 23.29 -29.84
C PRO A 9 -23.40 24.62 -29.10
N MET A 10 -22.21 24.94 -28.64
CA MET A 10 -21.95 26.20 -27.92
C MET A 10 -21.43 27.32 -28.82
N GLY A 11 -21.09 27.04 -30.08
CA GLY A 11 -20.50 28.01 -31.00
C GLY A 11 -19.14 28.55 -30.59
N LEU A 12 -18.46 27.81 -29.70
CA LEU A 12 -17.14 28.16 -29.17
C LEU A 12 -16.05 27.33 -29.83
N THR A 13 -14.90 27.95 -30.06
CA THR A 13 -13.67 27.28 -30.48
C THR A 13 -12.69 27.35 -29.32
N ALA A 14 -12.09 26.21 -28.95
CA ALA A 14 -11.03 26.15 -27.96
C ALA A 14 -9.71 25.81 -28.66
N THR A 15 -8.66 26.58 -28.35
CA THR A 15 -7.30 26.26 -28.79
C THR A 15 -6.51 25.87 -27.55
N LEU A 16 -5.87 24.68 -27.57
CA LEU A 16 -5.02 24.18 -26.51
C LEU A 16 -3.60 24.02 -27.05
N GLU A 17 -2.66 24.71 -26.41
CA GLU A 17 -1.24 24.52 -26.66
C GLU A 17 -0.60 23.89 -25.42
N LYS A 18 0.13 22.78 -25.59
CA LYS A 18 0.84 22.07 -24.51
C LYS A 18 2.29 21.87 -24.91
N LYS A 19 3.20 22.32 -24.05
CA LYS A 19 4.64 22.00 -24.16
C LYS A 19 5.01 21.02 -23.07
N SER A 20 5.56 19.86 -23.45
CA SER A 20 6.07 18.86 -22.50
C SER A 20 7.59 18.86 -22.55
N ILE A 21 8.23 18.75 -21.39
CA ILE A 21 9.67 18.54 -21.24
C ILE A 21 9.81 17.15 -20.61
N HIS A 22 10.59 16.29 -21.27
CA HIS A 22 10.87 14.94 -20.82
C HIS A 22 12.29 14.91 -20.24
N SER A 23 12.43 14.26 -19.09
CA SER A 23 13.72 13.99 -18.45
C SER A 23 13.69 12.59 -17.88
N GLU A 24 14.83 11.95 -17.83
CA GLU A 24 15.00 10.65 -17.18
C GLU A 24 15.55 10.86 -15.77
N THR A 25 15.06 10.05 -14.84
CA THR A 25 15.58 9.95 -13.49
C THR A 25 15.49 8.52 -13.04
N THR A 26 16.35 8.13 -12.10
CA THR A 26 16.35 6.79 -11.52
C THR A 26 16.16 6.86 -10.01
N SER A 27 15.43 5.91 -9.47
CA SER A 27 15.27 5.73 -8.03
C SER A 27 15.27 4.23 -7.75
N PRO A 28 16.05 3.71 -6.79
CA PRO A 28 16.14 2.29 -6.54
C PRO A 28 15.01 1.79 -5.66
N ASN A 29 14.57 0.54 -5.90
CA ASN A 29 13.96 -0.27 -4.86
C ASN A 29 15.05 -0.84 -3.95
N VAL A 30 14.77 -0.97 -2.66
CA VAL A 30 15.66 -1.63 -1.70
C VAL A 30 15.00 -2.94 -1.27
N VAL A 31 15.73 -4.05 -1.39
CA VAL A 31 15.18 -5.37 -1.12
C VAL A 31 16.08 -6.13 -0.16
N GLY A 32 15.50 -6.69 0.89
CA GLY A 32 16.16 -7.57 1.84
C GLY A 32 15.43 -8.91 1.95
N VAL A 33 16.11 -9.96 2.37
CA VAL A 33 15.52 -11.28 2.54
C VAL A 33 15.92 -11.89 3.88
N ILE A 34 14.97 -12.55 4.52
CA ILE A 34 15.20 -13.47 5.63
C ILE A 34 14.85 -14.86 5.14
N GLU A 35 15.85 -15.76 5.11
CA GLU A 35 15.68 -17.13 4.64
C GLU A 35 14.79 -17.93 5.62
N GLY A 36 13.87 -18.69 5.04
CA GLY A 36 12.97 -19.58 5.76
C GLY A 36 13.71 -20.77 6.41
N SER A 37 13.12 -21.29 7.47
CA SER A 37 13.71 -22.38 8.25
C SER A 37 13.35 -23.78 7.74
N ASP A 38 12.31 -23.91 6.94
CA ASP A 38 11.85 -25.20 6.42
C ASP A 38 12.59 -25.55 5.12
N PRO A 39 13.19 -26.75 5.01
CA PRO A 39 13.97 -27.13 3.82
C PRO A 39 13.20 -27.11 2.49
N GLU A 40 11.89 -27.35 2.52
CA GLU A 40 11.03 -27.36 1.35
C GLU A 40 10.42 -25.98 1.09
N LEU A 41 9.84 -25.37 2.12
CA LEU A 41 9.10 -24.13 2.02
C LEU A 41 9.99 -22.88 1.93
N LYS A 42 11.26 -22.93 2.25
CA LYS A 42 12.17 -21.79 2.16
C LYS A 42 12.34 -21.22 0.76
N ASN A 43 11.99 -21.97 -0.27
CA ASN A 43 12.00 -21.54 -1.66
C ASN A 43 10.69 -20.84 -2.07
N GLU A 44 9.70 -20.78 -1.19
CA GLU A 44 8.50 -19.98 -1.33
C GLU A 44 8.66 -18.66 -0.57
N PHE A 45 8.26 -17.57 -1.18
CA PHE A 45 8.50 -16.22 -0.68
C PHE A 45 7.20 -15.49 -0.35
N ILE A 46 7.16 -14.88 0.81
CA ILE A 46 6.16 -13.88 1.18
C ILE A 46 6.82 -12.52 1.05
N ILE A 47 6.20 -11.58 0.33
CA ILE A 47 6.70 -10.22 0.20
C ILE A 47 5.95 -9.32 1.17
N LEU A 48 6.69 -8.61 2.01
CA LEU A 48 6.19 -7.47 2.77
C LEU A 48 6.68 -6.20 2.07
N SER A 49 5.77 -5.33 1.69
CA SER A 49 6.08 -4.13 0.91
C SER A 49 5.63 -2.84 1.59
N ALA A 50 6.38 -1.77 1.37
CA ALA A 50 6.00 -0.39 1.67
C ALA A 50 6.77 0.53 0.72
N HIS A 51 6.14 1.62 0.26
CA HIS A 51 6.88 2.59 -0.55
C HIS A 51 7.67 3.56 0.32
N SER A 52 8.77 4.05 -0.24
CA SER A 52 9.75 4.90 0.44
C SER A 52 9.83 6.31 -0.12
N ASP A 53 9.08 6.59 -1.16
CA ASP A 53 8.95 7.93 -1.74
C ASP A 53 7.73 8.66 -1.18
N HIS A 54 7.67 9.96 -1.45
CA HIS A 54 6.50 10.80 -1.25
C HIS A 54 6.48 11.89 -2.32
N ILE A 55 5.46 12.74 -2.32
CA ILE A 55 5.25 13.77 -3.37
C ILE A 55 6.33 14.85 -3.44
N GLY A 56 7.22 14.93 -2.46
CA GLY A 56 8.42 15.75 -2.50
C GLY A 56 8.17 17.23 -2.17
N VAL A 57 8.70 18.14 -2.98
CA VAL A 57 8.65 19.59 -2.70
C VAL A 57 7.49 20.25 -3.45
N SER A 58 6.60 20.88 -2.71
CA SER A 58 5.47 21.65 -3.26
C SER A 58 5.96 22.83 -4.10
N LYS A 59 5.37 23.00 -5.27
CA LYS A 59 5.56 24.17 -6.12
C LYS A 59 4.71 25.38 -5.70
N ASN A 60 3.85 25.22 -4.70
CA ASN A 60 3.02 26.30 -4.20
C ASN A 60 3.85 27.33 -3.47
N SER A 61 3.94 28.54 -4.03
CA SER A 61 4.74 29.65 -3.49
C SER A 61 4.20 30.24 -2.18
N VAL A 62 2.93 29.98 -1.86
CA VAL A 62 2.26 30.51 -0.66
C VAL A 62 2.65 29.73 0.61
N LEU A 63 3.06 28.47 0.48
CA LEU A 63 3.44 27.65 1.61
C LEU A 63 4.80 28.07 2.18
N LYS A 64 4.87 28.24 3.50
CA LYS A 64 6.15 28.48 4.22
C LYS A 64 7.01 27.23 4.22
N ASP A 65 6.41 26.10 4.61
CA ASP A 65 7.01 24.77 4.47
C ASP A 65 6.55 24.19 3.15
N LYS A 66 7.50 23.82 2.31
CA LYS A 66 7.26 23.26 0.97
C LYS A 66 7.59 21.77 0.90
N ILE A 67 8.16 21.23 1.96
CA ILE A 67 8.55 19.83 1.99
C ILE A 67 7.34 19.01 2.47
N ASN A 68 6.89 18.09 1.62
CA ASN A 68 5.94 17.08 2.04
C ASN A 68 6.75 15.94 2.66
N ASN A 69 6.71 15.87 4.00
CA ASN A 69 7.64 15.04 4.76
C ASN A 69 7.35 13.53 4.69
N GLY A 70 6.12 13.14 4.32
CA GLY A 70 5.76 11.73 4.15
C GLY A 70 5.81 10.90 5.45
N ALA A 71 5.51 11.51 6.61
CA ALA A 71 5.63 10.82 7.88
C ALA A 71 4.61 9.67 8.01
N MET A 72 3.35 9.93 7.68
CA MET A 72 2.29 8.92 7.64
C MET A 72 2.38 8.12 6.35
N ASP A 73 2.46 8.81 5.24
CA ASP A 73 2.51 8.31 3.87
C ASP A 73 3.93 8.54 3.29
N ASN A 74 4.88 7.57 3.31
CA ASN A 74 4.69 6.27 3.93
C ASN A 74 5.91 5.88 4.79
N ALA A 75 6.53 6.86 5.50
CA ALA A 75 7.59 6.53 6.44
C ALA A 75 7.09 5.61 7.57
N SER A 76 5.79 5.66 7.90
CA SER A 76 5.17 4.76 8.86
C SER A 76 5.21 3.30 8.40
N GLY A 77 4.88 3.02 7.13
CA GLY A 77 4.99 1.69 6.55
C GLY A 77 6.43 1.19 6.49
N VAL A 78 7.35 2.04 6.03
CA VAL A 78 8.79 1.72 6.01
C VAL A 78 9.30 1.38 7.40
N SER A 79 8.96 2.18 8.42
CA SER A 79 9.38 1.94 9.80
C SER A 79 8.81 0.65 10.36
N THR A 80 7.55 0.36 10.05
CA THR A 80 6.89 -0.90 10.44
C THR A 80 7.58 -2.11 9.81
N LEU A 81 7.91 -2.03 8.51
CA LEU A 81 8.66 -3.10 7.84
C LEU A 81 10.05 -3.34 8.47
N LEU A 82 10.76 -2.27 8.80
CA LEU A 82 12.06 -2.37 9.44
C LEU A 82 11.96 -3.04 10.82
N GLU A 83 10.94 -2.71 11.60
CA GLU A 83 10.70 -3.33 12.90
C GLU A 83 10.33 -4.81 12.77
N ILE A 84 9.48 -5.16 11.81
CA ILE A 84 9.16 -6.57 11.51
C ILE A 84 10.43 -7.33 11.11
N ALA A 85 11.30 -6.74 10.30
CA ALA A 85 12.55 -7.35 9.89
C ALA A 85 13.50 -7.55 11.09
N HIS A 86 13.56 -6.56 11.99
CA HIS A 86 14.32 -6.64 13.24
C HIS A 86 13.80 -7.79 14.11
N GLU A 87 12.50 -7.86 14.35
CA GLU A 87 11.88 -8.93 15.13
C GLU A 87 12.14 -10.31 14.51
N PHE A 88 11.95 -10.48 13.21
CA PHE A 88 12.22 -11.75 12.51
C PHE A 88 13.69 -12.18 12.58
N HIS A 89 14.61 -11.22 12.72
CA HIS A 89 16.02 -11.56 12.94
C HIS A 89 16.27 -12.16 14.34
N HIS A 90 15.51 -11.73 15.35
CA HIS A 90 15.74 -12.09 16.76
C HIS A 90 14.86 -13.24 17.27
N VAL A 91 13.75 -13.58 16.58
CA VAL A 91 12.90 -14.69 17.01
C VAL A 91 13.66 -16.03 16.93
N LYS A 92 13.40 -16.91 17.91
CA LYS A 92 14.01 -18.24 17.97
C LYS A 92 13.51 -19.16 16.86
N GLU A 93 12.21 -19.11 16.61
CA GLU A 93 11.57 -19.91 15.56
C GLU A 93 11.34 -19.01 14.34
N LYS A 94 12.19 -19.19 13.35
CA LYS A 94 12.08 -18.44 12.10
C LYS A 94 10.89 -18.90 11.28
N PRO A 95 10.32 -18.04 10.42
CA PRO A 95 9.26 -18.43 9.48
C PRO A 95 9.70 -19.66 8.67
N LYS A 96 8.77 -20.54 8.33
CA LYS A 96 9.06 -21.66 7.45
C LYS A 96 9.42 -21.22 6.04
N ARG A 97 8.65 -20.27 5.50
CA ARG A 97 8.90 -19.62 4.21
C ARG A 97 9.88 -18.48 4.34
N SER A 98 10.57 -18.18 3.26
CA SER A 98 11.39 -16.97 3.20
C SER A 98 10.54 -15.72 3.12
N VAL A 99 11.03 -14.62 3.71
CA VAL A 99 10.33 -13.33 3.71
C VAL A 99 11.20 -12.29 3.00
N ILE A 100 10.65 -11.68 1.98
CA ILE A 100 11.26 -10.55 1.27
C ILE A 100 10.65 -9.26 1.82
N PHE A 101 11.52 -8.33 2.21
CA PHE A 101 11.18 -6.96 2.57
C PHE A 101 11.47 -6.07 1.36
N ALA A 102 10.45 -5.51 0.76
CA ALA A 102 10.55 -4.69 -0.43
C ALA A 102 10.17 -3.24 -0.10
N PHE A 103 11.17 -2.37 -0.04
CA PHE A 103 10.99 -0.93 0.04
C PHE A 103 10.98 -0.38 -1.38
N VAL A 104 9.79 -0.14 -1.91
CA VAL A 104 9.61 0.27 -3.30
C VAL A 104 9.60 1.78 -3.45
N THR A 105 9.82 2.27 -4.66
CA THR A 105 9.88 3.70 -4.97
C THR A 105 8.89 4.08 -6.07
N GLY A 106 8.54 5.36 -6.16
CA GLY A 106 7.69 5.87 -7.23
C GLY A 106 6.23 5.39 -7.14
N GLU A 107 5.76 5.07 -5.94
CA GLU A 107 4.35 4.78 -5.67
C GLU A 107 3.49 5.98 -6.08
N GLU A 108 3.84 7.16 -5.61
CA GLU A 108 3.23 8.47 -5.87
C GLU A 108 3.25 8.91 -7.35
N LYS A 109 3.99 8.18 -8.17
CA LYS A 109 4.09 8.40 -9.62
C LYS A 109 3.38 7.32 -10.43
N GLY A 110 2.59 6.49 -9.77
CA GLY A 110 1.78 5.44 -10.37
C GLY A 110 2.38 4.04 -10.20
N LEU A 111 2.78 3.68 -8.99
CA LEU A 111 3.21 2.34 -8.59
C LEU A 111 4.47 1.83 -9.34
N LEU A 112 5.36 2.74 -9.75
CA LEU A 112 6.45 2.39 -10.68
C LEU A 112 7.41 1.35 -10.12
N GLY A 113 7.80 1.47 -8.86
CA GLY A 113 8.75 0.57 -8.21
C GLY A 113 8.17 -0.81 -7.97
N SER A 114 6.94 -0.90 -7.48
CA SER A 114 6.26 -2.18 -7.28
C SER A 114 5.94 -2.87 -8.61
N GLU A 115 5.55 -2.11 -9.65
CA GLU A 115 5.33 -2.66 -10.98
C GLU A 115 6.62 -3.23 -11.59
N TYR A 116 7.72 -2.49 -11.46
CA TYR A 116 9.02 -2.98 -11.88
C TYR A 116 9.42 -4.25 -11.14
N PHE A 117 9.29 -4.26 -9.80
CA PHE A 117 9.68 -5.42 -9.00
C PHE A 117 8.79 -6.64 -9.25
N ALA A 118 7.48 -6.46 -9.41
CA ALA A 118 6.56 -7.55 -9.72
C ALA A 118 6.77 -8.12 -11.12
N THR A 119 7.22 -7.29 -12.08
CA THR A 119 7.53 -7.71 -13.45
C THR A 119 8.91 -8.36 -13.56
N TYR A 120 9.91 -7.86 -12.81
CA TYR A 120 11.29 -8.33 -12.82
C TYR A 120 11.76 -8.66 -11.39
N PRO A 121 11.12 -9.65 -10.73
CA PRO A 121 11.43 -9.96 -9.35
C PRO A 121 12.82 -10.58 -9.21
N THR A 122 13.39 -10.47 -8.02
CA THR A 122 14.70 -11.05 -7.67
C THR A 122 14.66 -12.57 -7.46
N VAL A 123 13.46 -13.14 -7.43
CA VAL A 123 13.20 -14.58 -7.32
C VAL A 123 12.16 -14.98 -8.36
N PRO A 124 12.01 -16.27 -8.74
CA PRO A 124 10.97 -16.68 -9.67
C PRO A 124 9.58 -16.25 -9.19
N ILE A 125 8.79 -15.66 -10.08
CA ILE A 125 7.45 -15.15 -9.74
C ILE A 125 6.54 -16.25 -9.18
N ASP A 126 6.63 -17.45 -9.72
CA ASP A 126 5.84 -18.62 -9.30
C ASP A 126 6.15 -19.06 -7.85
N ASN A 127 7.29 -18.62 -7.32
CA ASN A 127 7.68 -18.90 -5.94
C ASN A 127 7.18 -17.81 -4.96
N ILE A 128 6.61 -16.73 -5.46
CA ILE A 128 6.03 -15.67 -4.61
C ILE A 128 4.58 -16.06 -4.32
N VAL A 129 4.33 -16.45 -3.07
CA VAL A 129 3.04 -17.01 -2.65
C VAL A 129 2.06 -15.97 -2.10
N ALA A 130 2.57 -14.83 -1.65
CA ALA A 130 1.75 -13.72 -1.16
C ALA A 130 2.51 -12.40 -1.14
N ASN A 131 1.78 -11.29 -1.23
CA ASN A 131 2.25 -9.96 -0.87
C ASN A 131 1.37 -9.37 0.23
N VAL A 132 2.00 -8.76 1.23
CA VAL A 132 1.33 -7.94 2.25
C VAL A 132 1.89 -6.53 2.16
N ASN A 133 1.07 -5.60 1.76
CA ASN A 133 1.45 -4.20 1.62
C ASN A 133 1.07 -3.39 2.87
N LEU A 134 1.98 -2.51 3.28
CA LEU A 134 1.80 -1.59 4.40
C LEU A 134 1.96 -0.16 3.89
N ASP A 135 0.85 0.56 3.93
CA ASP A 135 0.79 1.94 3.52
C ASP A 135 -0.08 2.67 4.55
N MET A 136 0.48 3.67 5.22
CA MET A 136 -0.13 4.35 6.35
C MET A 136 -0.67 3.41 7.47
N PRO A 137 0.11 2.43 7.96
CA PRO A 137 -0.39 1.44 8.92
C PRO A 137 -0.51 1.95 10.36
N ILE A 138 -0.02 3.13 10.65
CA ILE A 138 0.02 3.69 12.01
C ILE A 138 -1.00 4.80 12.15
N LEU A 139 -1.84 4.69 13.18
CA LEU A 139 -2.79 5.71 13.56
C LEU A 139 -2.36 6.43 14.85
N THR A 140 -2.88 7.64 15.05
CA THR A 140 -2.69 8.43 16.26
C THR A 140 -3.52 7.95 17.45
N TYR A 141 -4.32 6.89 17.27
CA TYR A 141 -5.18 6.28 18.29
C TYR A 141 -5.15 4.76 18.16
N ARG A 142 -5.61 4.07 19.20
CA ARG A 142 -5.69 2.60 19.20
C ARG A 142 -6.98 2.16 18.53
N THR A 143 -6.86 1.13 17.69
CA THR A 143 -7.99 0.39 17.16
C THR A 143 -7.73 -1.11 17.30
N ASN A 144 -8.81 -1.89 17.40
CA ASN A 144 -8.77 -3.34 17.30
C ASN A 144 -9.43 -3.84 15.99
N GLU A 145 -9.63 -2.95 15.03
CA GLU A 145 -10.26 -3.24 13.76
C GLU A 145 -9.27 -2.99 12.62
N ILE A 146 -9.17 -3.96 11.72
CA ILE A 146 -8.31 -3.90 10.53
C ILE A 146 -9.18 -4.10 9.30
N ILE A 147 -8.91 -3.31 8.27
CA ILE A 147 -9.38 -3.54 6.91
C ILE A 147 -8.26 -4.25 6.17
N ALA A 148 -8.57 -5.34 5.47
CA ALA A 148 -7.63 -6.04 4.60
C ALA A 148 -8.15 -6.00 3.17
N PHE A 149 -7.80 -4.93 2.46
CA PHE A 149 -8.18 -4.80 1.05
C PHE A 149 -7.59 -5.95 0.24
N GLY A 150 -8.42 -6.63 -0.54
CA GLY A 150 -8.04 -7.77 -1.37
C GLY A 150 -8.04 -9.12 -0.69
N ALA A 151 -8.25 -9.22 0.63
CA ALA A 151 -8.25 -10.50 1.35
C ALA A 151 -9.29 -11.49 0.77
N THR A 152 -10.50 -11.02 0.47
CA THR A 152 -11.61 -11.81 -0.08
C THR A 152 -11.33 -12.42 -1.45
N HIS A 153 -10.26 -12.02 -2.13
CA HIS A 153 -9.90 -12.52 -3.46
C HIS A 153 -9.05 -13.79 -3.41
N SER A 154 -8.67 -14.26 -2.22
CA SER A 154 -7.81 -15.43 -2.05
C SER A 154 -7.98 -16.06 -0.67
N SER A 155 -7.27 -17.17 -0.41
CA SER A 155 -7.18 -17.81 0.91
C SER A 155 -6.46 -16.95 1.98
N LEU A 156 -5.96 -15.78 1.62
CA LEU A 156 -5.38 -14.84 2.58
C LEU A 156 -6.43 -14.32 3.58
N GLU A 157 -7.71 -14.29 3.21
CA GLU A 157 -8.80 -13.90 4.12
C GLU A 157 -8.82 -14.74 5.39
N ASP A 158 -8.77 -16.07 5.24
CA ASP A 158 -8.76 -16.99 6.37
C ASP A 158 -7.52 -16.79 7.26
N THR A 159 -6.37 -16.55 6.62
CA THR A 159 -5.11 -16.31 7.32
C THR A 159 -5.14 -15.01 8.10
N VAL A 160 -5.58 -13.93 7.48
CA VAL A 160 -5.71 -12.61 8.12
C VAL A 160 -6.73 -12.67 9.26
N SER A 161 -7.93 -13.19 8.99
CA SER A 161 -9.01 -13.29 9.97
C SER A 161 -8.58 -14.09 11.20
N SER A 162 -8.01 -15.28 11.00
CA SER A 162 -7.55 -16.14 12.10
C SER A 162 -6.42 -15.50 12.92
N THR A 163 -5.54 -14.75 12.26
CA THR A 163 -4.44 -14.03 12.92
C THR A 163 -4.97 -12.86 13.75
N LEU A 164 -5.89 -12.09 13.21
CA LEU A 164 -6.52 -10.99 13.93
C LEU A 164 -7.27 -11.48 15.17
N LEU A 165 -8.06 -12.55 15.04
CA LEU A 165 -8.78 -13.14 16.16
C LEU A 165 -7.86 -13.59 17.30
N LYS A 166 -6.70 -14.18 16.98
CA LYS A 166 -5.69 -14.58 17.99
C LYS A 166 -5.11 -13.39 18.75
N ASN A 167 -5.16 -12.20 18.16
CA ASN A 167 -4.66 -10.95 18.74
C ASN A 167 -5.79 -10.04 19.25
N GLU A 168 -6.98 -10.59 19.48
CA GLU A 168 -8.16 -9.84 19.97
C GLU A 168 -8.56 -8.69 19.03
N MET A 169 -8.25 -8.83 17.74
CA MET A 169 -8.58 -7.87 16.70
C MET A 169 -9.66 -8.43 15.77
N LYS A 170 -10.27 -7.56 15.00
CA LYS A 170 -11.35 -7.89 14.06
C LYS A 170 -10.97 -7.49 12.64
N LEU A 171 -11.29 -8.37 11.69
CA LEU A 171 -11.36 -8.01 10.28
C LEU A 171 -12.71 -7.34 10.02
N ILE A 172 -12.69 -6.18 9.40
CA ILE A 172 -13.91 -5.49 8.97
C ILE A 172 -13.91 -5.29 7.46
N GLU A 173 -15.09 -5.15 6.90
CA GLU A 173 -15.28 -4.88 5.48
C GLU A 173 -14.78 -3.48 5.10
N ASP A 174 -14.47 -3.30 3.81
CA ASP A 174 -14.15 -2.00 3.23
C ASP A 174 -15.34 -1.04 3.43
N PRO A 175 -15.18 0.05 4.18
CA PRO A 175 -16.26 1.01 4.41
C PRO A 175 -16.51 1.96 3.23
N MET A 176 -15.66 1.91 2.18
CA MET A 176 -15.70 2.84 1.04
C MET A 176 -15.36 2.12 -0.28
N PRO A 177 -16.09 1.05 -0.65
CA PRO A 177 -15.76 0.25 -1.83
C PRO A 177 -15.77 1.07 -3.14
N GLU A 178 -16.53 2.17 -3.19
CA GLU A 178 -16.58 3.08 -4.32
C GLU A 178 -15.25 3.83 -4.54
N GLN A 179 -14.37 3.87 -3.56
CA GLN A 179 -13.03 4.49 -3.67
C GLN A 179 -12.03 3.58 -4.36
N ALA A 180 -12.36 2.30 -4.50
CA ALA A 180 -11.50 1.29 -5.14
C ALA A 180 -10.06 1.28 -4.59
N ILE A 181 -9.89 1.41 -3.27
CA ILE A 181 -8.59 1.56 -2.59
C ILE A 181 -7.67 0.38 -2.91
N PHE A 182 -8.23 -0.82 -3.05
CA PHE A 182 -7.45 -2.04 -3.35
C PHE A 182 -6.54 -1.91 -4.58
N VAL A 183 -6.92 -1.15 -5.60
CA VAL A 183 -6.14 -1.00 -6.84
C VAL A 183 -5.26 0.26 -6.86
N ARG A 184 -5.12 0.96 -5.73
CA ARG A 184 -4.46 2.26 -5.66
C ARG A 184 -3.13 2.26 -4.93
N SER A 185 -2.66 1.11 -4.42
CA SER A 185 -1.36 0.99 -3.78
C SER A 185 -0.59 -0.23 -4.29
N ASP A 186 0.62 -0.44 -3.83
CA ASP A 186 1.66 -1.31 -4.38
C ASP A 186 1.27 -2.79 -4.52
N GLN A 187 0.38 -3.32 -3.65
CA GLN A 187 -0.11 -4.70 -3.73
C GLN A 187 -0.73 -5.03 -5.08
N TYR A 188 -1.31 -4.03 -5.75
CA TYR A 188 -1.98 -4.25 -7.03
C TYR A 188 -1.00 -4.65 -8.14
N SER A 189 0.23 -4.21 -8.06
CA SER A 189 1.27 -4.62 -9.01
C SER A 189 1.54 -6.14 -8.96
N PHE A 190 1.49 -6.74 -7.77
CA PHE A 190 1.64 -8.19 -7.59
C PHE A 190 0.38 -8.95 -8.04
N VAL A 191 -0.81 -8.41 -7.76
CA VAL A 191 -2.08 -8.98 -8.25
C VAL A 191 -2.09 -9.09 -9.78
N LYS A 192 -1.60 -8.08 -10.49
CA LYS A 192 -1.46 -8.12 -11.96
C LYS A 192 -0.58 -9.26 -12.47
N GLN A 193 0.33 -9.77 -11.64
CA GLN A 193 1.18 -10.91 -11.94
C GLN A 193 0.65 -12.25 -11.40
N GLY A 194 -0.58 -12.25 -10.87
CA GLY A 194 -1.23 -13.45 -10.33
C GLY A 194 -0.83 -13.82 -8.91
N VAL A 195 -0.10 -12.97 -8.20
CA VAL A 195 0.28 -13.17 -6.80
C VAL A 195 -0.86 -12.69 -5.90
N PRO A 196 -1.37 -13.54 -4.98
CA PRO A 196 -2.34 -13.11 -3.97
C PRO A 196 -1.76 -11.98 -3.12
N ALA A 197 -2.53 -10.92 -2.92
CA ALA A 197 -2.03 -9.76 -2.19
C ALA A 197 -3.11 -9.13 -1.31
N VAL A 198 -2.66 -8.58 -0.18
CA VAL A 198 -3.51 -7.81 0.73
C VAL A 198 -2.84 -6.48 1.08
N PHE A 199 -3.66 -5.48 1.28
CA PHE A 199 -3.27 -4.20 1.82
C PHE A 199 -3.94 -4.01 3.18
N LEU A 200 -3.14 -3.92 4.24
CA LEU A 200 -3.62 -3.87 5.63
C LEU A 200 -3.64 -2.43 6.13
N VAL A 201 -4.82 -1.98 6.55
CA VAL A 201 -5.02 -0.63 7.09
C VAL A 201 -5.81 -0.73 8.40
N PRO A 202 -5.39 -0.02 9.45
CA PRO A 202 -6.21 0.12 10.65
C PRO A 202 -7.51 0.87 10.32
N SER A 203 -8.62 0.41 10.88
CA SER A 203 -9.90 1.10 10.71
C SER A 203 -9.99 2.34 11.57
N LEU A 204 -10.69 3.35 11.08
CA LEU A 204 -11.16 4.46 11.90
C LEU A 204 -12.21 3.93 12.87
N ALA A 205 -11.88 3.86 14.17
CA ALA A 205 -12.84 3.46 15.20
C ALA A 205 -14.09 4.38 15.17
N THR A 206 -15.26 3.79 15.34
CA THR A 206 -16.54 4.51 15.27
C THR A 206 -16.57 5.67 16.27
N GLU A 207 -16.04 5.44 17.48
CA GLU A 207 -15.95 6.45 18.55
C GLU A 207 -15.06 7.65 18.18
N VAL A 208 -14.03 7.43 17.34
CA VAL A 208 -13.14 8.50 16.87
C VAL A 208 -13.78 9.29 15.73
N LYS A 209 -14.59 8.65 14.88
CA LYS A 209 -15.37 9.33 13.84
C LYS A 209 -16.27 10.39 14.42
N ASP A 210 -16.91 10.08 15.57
CA ASP A 210 -17.82 10.99 16.25
C ASP A 210 -17.09 12.11 17.00
N ALA A 211 -15.90 11.81 17.56
CA ALA A 211 -15.12 12.76 18.34
C ALA A 211 -14.34 13.79 17.51
N LEU A 212 -13.89 13.42 16.32
CA LEU A 212 -13.03 14.28 15.49
C LEU A 212 -13.76 14.95 14.34
N ALA A 213 -15.00 14.60 14.06
CA ALA A 213 -15.76 15.04 12.87
C ALA A 213 -14.94 14.90 11.56
N VAL A 214 -13.95 14.01 11.56
CA VAL A 214 -13.04 13.79 10.43
C VAL A 214 -13.77 12.87 9.46
N SER A 215 -14.09 13.39 8.29
CA SER A 215 -14.60 12.52 7.23
C SER A 215 -13.48 11.59 6.75
N PRO A 216 -13.79 10.36 6.32
CA PRO A 216 -12.80 9.48 5.70
C PRO A 216 -12.03 10.12 4.55
N GLN A 217 -12.62 11.09 3.86
CA GLN A 217 -12.03 11.86 2.77
C GLN A 217 -10.88 12.79 3.23
N THR A 218 -10.88 13.22 4.48
CA THR A 218 -9.82 14.08 5.04
C THR A 218 -8.57 13.25 5.36
N PHE A 219 -8.71 11.94 5.50
CA PHE A 219 -7.62 11.02 5.83
C PHE A 219 -6.83 10.56 4.59
N LEU A 220 -7.44 10.68 3.41
CA LEU A 220 -6.87 10.25 2.12
C LEU A 220 -6.42 11.44 1.24
N ALA A 221 -6.47 12.65 1.76
CA ALA A 221 -6.01 13.87 1.13
C ALA A 221 -4.67 14.33 1.70
#